data_08ed6ea781e62f4f88759c2ce5d5a79a
#
_entry.id   08ed6ea781e62f4f88759c2ce5d5a79a
#
_cell.length_a   1.000
_cell.length_b   1.000
_cell.length_c   1.000
_cell.angle_alpha   90.00
_cell.angle_beta   90.00
_cell.angle_gamma   90.00
#
_symmetry.space_group_name_H-M   'P 1'
#
loop_
_entity.id
_entity.type
_entity.pdbx_description
1 polymer ?
#
loop_
_entity_poly.entity_id
_entity_poly.type
_entity_poly.pdbx_seq_one_letter_code
_entity_poly.pdbx_strand_id
1 'polypeptide(L)'
;MTHRCDALLVGAGIMGATLASLLKQLDPGLEVVVLERLPGVAAESSAAMNNAGTGHAANCELNYTPEAADGSVPINKALAINGAFELSLQYWSALVQAGALADAAAFIRPVPHLSFVWGEANVAFLRRRHQALSAVPQFADMAWSSDPQQLRAWMPLVMEGRALDQPLAATRVARGTDVNFGALTQQLLAGIDVRRGCEVNGLTRTATGWRVISSGGDFEAPFVFLGAGGGSLPLLQASGIPEARQYGAFPVSGQWLVCRNPAVIAAHNAKVYGKAAVGAPPMSVPHLDTRWIEGQRALLFGPYAGFSTRFLRQGSLLDLPRSLRPTNLLPTLQVGTENFDLVRYLVGQVLQSQEQRLASLRQFLPQLDGADWQLAVAGQRVQIIKQVNGRGCLQMGTELVSSADASLAALLGASPGASTAVDTMLQLLQRCLPQRLASPEWQRRLRQLIPAWGEELAADPARLAAWRQRSDQALGLHHA
;
A
#
# COMPACT_ATOMS: atom_id res chain seq x y z
N MET A 1 -5.16 -34.46 -13.48
CA MET A 1 -5.51 -34.76 -12.07
C MET A 1 -5.86 -33.45 -11.40
N THR A 2 -6.92 -33.41 -10.61
CA THR A 2 -7.31 -32.21 -9.86
C THR A 2 -6.59 -32.24 -8.50
N HIS A 3 -5.86 -31.18 -8.17
CA HIS A 3 -5.22 -31.03 -6.86
C HIS A 3 -6.24 -30.46 -5.86
N ARG A 4 -6.30 -31.03 -4.64
CA ARG A 4 -7.15 -30.54 -3.55
C ARG A 4 -6.34 -29.85 -2.51
N CYS A 5 -6.84 -28.76 -1.93
CA CYS A 5 -6.24 -28.03 -0.82
C CYS A 5 -7.32 -27.37 0.05
N ASP A 6 -6.96 -26.93 1.26
CA ASP A 6 -7.89 -26.26 2.18
C ASP A 6 -8.14 -24.81 1.81
N ALA A 7 -7.12 -24.12 1.28
CA ALA A 7 -7.20 -22.74 0.84
C ALA A 7 -6.36 -22.54 -0.43
N LEU A 8 -6.98 -21.97 -1.46
CA LEU A 8 -6.33 -21.62 -2.71
C LEU A 8 -6.25 -20.11 -2.86
N LEU A 9 -5.04 -19.58 -2.98
CA LEU A 9 -4.80 -18.15 -3.09
C LEU A 9 -4.28 -17.82 -4.49
N VAL A 10 -4.89 -16.84 -5.15
CA VAL A 10 -4.49 -16.43 -6.50
C VAL A 10 -3.75 -15.10 -6.44
N GLY A 11 -2.48 -15.13 -6.79
CA GLY A 11 -1.53 -14.02 -6.73
C GLY A 11 -0.55 -14.11 -5.57
N ALA A 12 0.74 -14.19 -5.90
CA ALA A 12 1.87 -14.24 -4.96
C ALA A 12 2.45 -12.83 -4.67
N GLY A 13 1.58 -11.84 -4.53
CA GLY A 13 1.90 -10.51 -4.00
C GLY A 13 1.78 -10.46 -2.48
N ILE A 14 2.05 -9.29 -1.88
CA ILE A 14 2.08 -9.11 -0.42
C ILE A 14 0.79 -9.54 0.27
N MET A 15 -0.38 -9.36 -0.34
CA MET A 15 -1.67 -9.75 0.24
C MET A 15 -1.82 -11.27 0.30
N GLY A 16 -1.58 -11.97 -0.82
CA GLY A 16 -1.59 -13.44 -0.88
C GLY A 16 -0.54 -14.05 0.06
N ALA A 17 0.66 -13.48 0.09
CA ALA A 17 1.73 -13.93 0.98
C ALA A 17 1.40 -13.73 2.46
N THR A 18 0.82 -12.58 2.83
CA THR A 18 0.40 -12.32 4.21
C THR A 18 -0.71 -13.28 4.64
N LEU A 19 -1.71 -13.54 3.78
CA LEU A 19 -2.77 -14.49 4.09
C LEU A 19 -2.24 -15.92 4.22
N ALA A 20 -1.40 -16.36 3.27
CA ALA A 20 -0.78 -17.68 3.33
C ALA A 20 0.02 -17.89 4.62
N SER A 21 0.85 -16.90 4.96
CA SER A 21 1.63 -16.91 6.20
C SER A 21 0.73 -16.94 7.44
N LEU A 22 -0.29 -16.08 7.53
CA LEU A 22 -1.24 -16.08 8.65
C LEU A 22 -1.94 -17.43 8.81
N LEU A 23 -2.47 -18.02 7.72
CA LEU A 23 -3.12 -19.32 7.77
C LEU A 23 -2.19 -20.41 8.29
N LYS A 24 -0.94 -20.45 7.83
CA LYS A 24 0.06 -21.44 8.29
C LYS A 24 0.52 -21.22 9.72
N GLN A 25 0.59 -19.96 10.18
CA GLN A 25 0.90 -19.63 11.58
C GLN A 25 -0.26 -19.99 12.52
N LEU A 26 -1.50 -19.80 12.07
CA LEU A 26 -2.70 -20.12 12.85
C LEU A 26 -3.03 -21.62 12.87
N ASP A 27 -2.78 -22.30 11.76
CA ASP A 27 -2.99 -23.74 11.62
C ASP A 27 -1.94 -24.35 10.66
N PRO A 28 -0.82 -24.87 11.18
CA PRO A 28 0.24 -25.49 10.37
C PRO A 28 -0.22 -26.70 9.55
N GLY A 29 -1.34 -27.33 9.95
CA GLY A 29 -1.93 -28.48 9.26
C GLY A 29 -2.66 -28.13 7.95
N LEU A 30 -3.06 -26.86 7.75
CA LEU A 30 -3.77 -26.44 6.55
C LEU A 30 -2.92 -26.61 5.30
N GLU A 31 -3.51 -27.19 4.28
CA GLU A 31 -2.92 -27.25 2.93
C GLU A 31 -3.26 -25.94 2.19
N VAL A 32 -2.28 -25.01 2.13
CA VAL A 32 -2.41 -23.71 1.47
C VAL A 32 -1.57 -23.72 0.19
N VAL A 33 -2.24 -23.45 -0.94
CA VAL A 33 -1.59 -23.37 -2.25
C VAL A 33 -1.75 -21.94 -2.80
N VAL A 34 -0.65 -21.39 -3.32
CA VAL A 34 -0.64 -20.06 -3.97
C VAL A 34 -0.35 -20.24 -5.46
N LEU A 35 -1.23 -19.71 -6.31
CA LEU A 35 -1.04 -19.70 -7.76
C LEU A 35 -0.52 -18.32 -8.20
N GLU A 36 0.60 -18.32 -8.92
CA GLU A 36 1.19 -17.10 -9.48
C GLU A 36 1.39 -17.24 -10.99
N ARG A 37 0.84 -16.31 -11.77
CA ARG A 37 0.93 -16.28 -13.22
C ARG A 37 2.35 -16.09 -13.71
N LEU A 38 3.14 -15.26 -13.03
CA LEU A 38 4.49 -14.90 -13.41
C LEU A 38 5.52 -15.94 -12.94
N PRO A 39 6.71 -15.97 -13.54
CA PRO A 39 7.79 -16.88 -13.13
C PRO A 39 8.39 -16.53 -11.76
N GLY A 40 8.15 -15.32 -11.24
CA GLY A 40 8.62 -14.85 -9.95
C GLY A 40 7.49 -14.35 -9.06
N VAL A 41 7.64 -14.48 -7.74
CA VAL A 41 6.73 -13.89 -6.76
C VAL A 41 6.99 -12.39 -6.61
N ALA A 42 6.01 -11.64 -6.16
CA ALA A 42 6.09 -10.19 -5.92
C ALA A 42 6.51 -9.34 -7.15
N ALA A 43 6.30 -9.82 -8.37
CA ALA A 43 6.84 -9.20 -9.59
C ALA A 43 6.00 -8.02 -10.13
N GLU A 44 4.80 -7.79 -9.59
CA GLU A 44 3.91 -6.68 -9.94
C GLU A 44 3.93 -5.57 -8.86
N SER A 45 2.78 -5.17 -8.32
CA SER A 45 2.66 -4.03 -7.38
C SER A 45 3.53 -4.16 -6.13
N SER A 46 3.87 -5.38 -5.70
CA SER A 46 4.71 -5.64 -4.51
C SER A 46 6.21 -5.48 -4.79
N ALA A 47 6.66 -5.47 -6.06
CA ALA A 47 8.07 -5.26 -6.39
C ALA A 47 8.56 -3.90 -5.86
N ALA A 48 9.80 -3.85 -5.37
CA ALA A 48 10.35 -2.67 -4.68
C ALA A 48 10.27 -1.38 -5.50
N MET A 49 10.49 -1.43 -6.82
CA MET A 49 10.39 -0.28 -7.73
C MET A 49 8.95 0.11 -8.09
N ASN A 50 7.96 -0.75 -7.81
CA ASN A 50 6.58 -0.54 -8.24
C ASN A 50 5.71 0.18 -7.19
N ASN A 51 6.30 0.52 -6.04
CA ASN A 51 5.64 1.24 -4.94
C ASN A 51 6.61 2.17 -4.20
N ALA A 52 6.07 3.07 -3.37
CA ALA A 52 6.86 4.01 -2.58
C ALA A 52 7.65 3.35 -1.43
N GLY A 53 7.34 2.11 -1.06
CA GLY A 53 7.94 1.44 0.09
C GLY A 53 7.75 2.16 1.41
N THR A 54 6.79 3.07 1.49
CA THR A 54 6.51 3.77 2.74
C THR A 54 5.77 2.83 3.68
N GLY A 55 6.29 2.66 4.89
CA GLY A 55 5.54 2.07 5.98
C GLY A 55 4.44 3.06 6.40
N HIS A 56 3.31 3.00 5.68
CA HIS A 56 2.21 3.97 5.86
C HIS A 56 1.62 3.89 7.27
N ALA A 57 2.09 4.78 8.13
CA ALA A 57 1.62 4.96 9.51
C ALA A 57 0.90 6.32 9.70
N ALA A 58 0.50 6.97 8.61
CA ALA A 58 -0.08 8.32 8.58
C ALA A 58 0.85 9.42 9.13
N ASN A 59 2.15 9.17 9.14
CA ASN A 59 3.13 10.11 9.66
C ASN A 59 3.29 11.34 8.75
N CYS A 60 3.43 11.13 7.45
CA CYS A 60 3.76 12.17 6.46
C CYS A 60 2.66 12.41 5.41
N GLU A 61 1.67 11.55 5.29
CA GLU A 61 0.65 11.64 4.25
C GLU A 61 -0.48 12.60 4.63
N LEU A 62 -0.45 13.80 4.06
CA LEU A 62 -1.42 14.87 4.37
C LEU A 62 -2.85 14.55 3.93
N ASN A 63 -3.03 13.69 2.93
CA ASN A 63 -4.34 13.26 2.43
C ASN A 63 -5.10 12.31 3.37
N TYR A 64 -4.47 11.83 4.44
CA TYR A 64 -5.16 11.07 5.48
C TYR A 64 -5.83 11.95 6.53
N THR A 65 -5.48 13.23 6.53
CA THR A 65 -5.99 14.25 7.44
C THR A 65 -6.39 15.51 6.65
N PRO A 66 -7.36 15.40 5.71
CA PRO A 66 -7.79 16.56 4.94
C PRO A 66 -8.42 17.62 5.87
N GLU A 67 -8.25 18.89 5.51
CA GLU A 67 -8.92 20.00 6.18
C GLU A 67 -10.41 19.96 5.86
N ALA A 68 -11.25 20.01 6.88
CA ALA A 68 -12.69 20.09 6.75
C ALA A 68 -13.13 21.53 6.43
N ALA A 69 -14.38 21.72 6.00
CA ALA A 69 -14.91 23.03 5.63
C ALA A 69 -14.92 24.05 6.80
N ASP A 70 -14.95 23.57 8.03
CA ASP A 70 -14.88 24.39 9.25
C ASP A 70 -13.44 24.69 9.70
N GLY A 71 -12.44 24.26 8.91
CA GLY A 71 -11.01 24.42 9.21
C GLY A 71 -10.45 23.39 10.20
N SER A 72 -11.27 22.47 10.72
CA SER A 72 -10.79 21.36 11.55
C SER A 72 -10.01 20.33 10.73
N VAL A 73 -9.21 19.52 11.42
CA VAL A 73 -8.41 18.45 10.79
C VAL A 73 -8.79 17.10 11.41
N PRO A 74 -9.76 16.37 10.85
CA PRO A 74 -10.15 15.04 11.32
C PRO A 74 -8.99 14.04 11.24
N ILE A 75 -8.72 13.32 12.34
CA ILE A 75 -7.60 12.38 12.43
C ILE A 75 -8.00 10.90 12.45
N ASN A 76 -9.29 10.57 12.43
CA ASN A 76 -9.78 9.19 12.56
C ASN A 76 -9.18 8.24 11.51
N LYS A 77 -9.06 8.70 10.26
CA LYS A 77 -8.43 7.92 9.19
C LYS A 77 -6.95 7.69 9.46
N ALA A 78 -6.24 8.70 9.97
CA ALA A 78 -4.84 8.58 10.33
C ALA A 78 -4.63 7.58 11.48
N LEU A 79 -5.49 7.61 12.51
CA LEU A 79 -5.48 6.65 13.63
C LEU A 79 -5.71 5.21 13.15
N ALA A 80 -6.69 5.00 12.27
CA ALA A 80 -6.98 3.68 11.73
C ALA A 80 -5.79 3.11 10.91
N ILE A 81 -5.18 3.94 10.06
CA ILE A 81 -4.02 3.52 9.24
C ILE A 81 -2.80 3.26 10.13
N ASN A 82 -2.55 4.11 11.13
CA ASN A 82 -1.48 3.90 12.09
C ASN A 82 -1.67 2.58 12.83
N GLY A 83 -2.87 2.33 13.37
CA GLY A 83 -3.20 1.09 14.05
C GLY A 83 -2.99 -0.14 13.17
N ALA A 84 -3.47 -0.12 11.94
CA ALA A 84 -3.30 -1.21 10.99
C ALA A 84 -1.81 -1.50 10.68
N PHE A 85 -0.97 -0.46 10.60
CA PHE A 85 0.47 -0.64 10.42
C PHE A 85 1.17 -1.17 11.68
N GLU A 86 0.77 -0.74 12.87
CA GLU A 86 1.29 -1.30 14.13
C GLU A 86 1.01 -2.82 14.25
N LEU A 87 -0.16 -3.31 13.78
CA LEU A 87 -0.43 -4.76 13.71
C LEU A 87 0.54 -5.46 12.74
N SER A 88 0.86 -4.82 11.62
CA SER A 88 1.84 -5.36 10.66
C SER A 88 3.23 -5.45 11.28
N LEU A 89 3.70 -4.41 11.98
CA LEU A 89 5.00 -4.43 12.67
C LEU A 89 5.06 -5.51 13.75
N GLN A 90 3.99 -5.70 14.53
CA GLN A 90 3.92 -6.75 15.54
C GLN A 90 3.99 -8.14 14.91
N TYR A 91 3.22 -8.38 13.84
CA TYR A 91 3.25 -9.65 13.13
C TYR A 91 4.63 -9.97 12.57
N TRP A 92 5.24 -9.03 11.85
CA TRP A 92 6.57 -9.23 11.28
C TRP A 92 7.62 -9.43 12.36
N SER A 93 7.55 -8.69 13.47
CA SER A 93 8.47 -8.86 14.61
C SER A 93 8.36 -10.24 15.25
N ALA A 94 7.14 -10.75 15.42
CA ALA A 94 6.91 -12.09 15.94
C ALA A 94 7.50 -13.17 15.02
N LEU A 95 7.34 -13.02 13.70
CA LEU A 95 7.91 -13.93 12.72
C LEU A 95 9.44 -13.88 12.68
N VAL A 96 10.06 -12.71 12.82
CA VAL A 96 11.52 -12.57 12.93
C VAL A 96 12.02 -13.26 14.22
N GLN A 97 11.37 -13.02 15.36
CA GLN A 97 11.74 -13.65 16.62
C GLN A 97 11.59 -15.20 16.59
N ALA A 98 10.62 -15.70 15.81
CA ALA A 98 10.43 -17.14 15.60
C ALA A 98 11.35 -17.73 14.52
N GLY A 99 12.18 -16.93 13.85
CA GLY A 99 13.03 -17.38 12.75
C GLY A 99 12.29 -17.68 11.44
N ALA A 100 10.99 -17.35 11.35
CA ALA A 100 10.20 -17.54 10.15
C ALA A 100 10.48 -16.46 9.07
N LEU A 101 10.93 -15.27 9.47
CA LEU A 101 11.53 -14.27 8.62
C LEU A 101 13.02 -14.18 8.97
N ALA A 102 13.88 -14.52 8.01
CA ALA A 102 15.31 -14.72 8.27
C ALA A 102 16.09 -13.41 8.41
N ASP A 103 15.71 -12.36 7.66
CA ASP A 103 16.44 -11.08 7.61
C ASP A 103 15.47 -9.89 7.57
N ALA A 104 15.29 -9.24 8.71
CA ALA A 104 14.49 -8.03 8.79
C ALA A 104 15.09 -6.88 7.97
N ALA A 105 16.42 -6.74 7.96
CA ALA A 105 17.09 -5.66 7.25
C ALA A 105 16.97 -5.77 5.72
N ALA A 106 16.61 -6.93 5.18
CA ALA A 106 16.31 -7.10 3.75
C ALA A 106 14.98 -6.44 3.34
N PHE A 107 14.03 -6.30 4.28
CA PHE A 107 12.70 -5.80 3.92
C PHE A 107 12.26 -4.52 4.65
N ILE A 108 12.82 -4.17 5.82
CA ILE A 108 12.44 -2.96 6.54
C ILE A 108 13.66 -2.23 7.09
N ARG A 109 13.63 -0.91 7.00
CA ARG A 109 14.70 -0.04 7.52
C ARG A 109 14.14 1.24 8.12
N PRO A 110 14.81 1.79 9.16
CA PRO A 110 14.41 3.09 9.71
C PRO A 110 14.72 4.20 8.71
N VAL A 111 13.71 4.95 8.34
CA VAL A 111 13.80 6.15 7.48
C VAL A 111 12.78 7.15 8.01
N PRO A 112 13.19 8.31 8.53
CA PRO A 112 12.28 9.32 9.06
C PRO A 112 11.23 9.75 8.04
N HIS A 113 10.00 9.97 8.50
CA HIS A 113 8.90 10.49 7.68
C HIS A 113 8.68 11.97 7.99
N LEU A 114 8.63 12.79 6.95
CA LEU A 114 8.40 14.22 7.05
C LEU A 114 7.22 14.64 6.16
N SER A 115 6.37 15.54 6.68
CA SER A 115 5.51 16.35 5.83
C SER A 115 6.17 17.72 5.69
N PHE A 116 6.33 18.21 4.46
CA PHE A 116 6.96 19.51 4.20
C PHE A 116 6.04 20.37 3.33
N VAL A 117 5.83 21.60 3.77
CA VAL A 117 4.96 22.57 3.08
C VAL A 117 5.58 23.97 3.07
N TRP A 118 5.11 24.79 2.13
CA TRP A 118 5.45 26.22 2.02
C TRP A 118 4.21 27.05 1.72
N GLY A 119 4.29 28.34 2.03
CA GLY A 119 3.20 29.31 1.95
C GLY A 119 2.31 29.33 3.20
N GLU A 120 1.78 30.50 3.54
CA GLU A 120 1.07 30.76 4.79
C GLU A 120 -0.08 29.78 5.07
N ALA A 121 -0.97 29.58 4.09
CA ALA A 121 -2.13 28.70 4.26
C ALA A 121 -1.74 27.24 4.52
N ASN A 122 -0.69 26.75 3.82
CA ASN A 122 -0.22 25.38 4.00
C ASN A 122 0.49 25.19 5.34
N VAL A 123 1.26 26.19 5.78
CA VAL A 123 1.92 26.18 7.11
C VAL A 123 0.87 26.21 8.21
N ALA A 124 -0.16 27.03 8.09
CA ALA A 124 -1.28 27.07 9.05
C ALA A 124 -2.02 25.73 9.11
N PHE A 125 -2.32 25.11 7.96
CA PHE A 125 -2.90 23.76 7.89
C PHE A 125 -2.02 22.72 8.57
N LEU A 126 -0.71 22.68 8.23
CA LEU A 126 0.21 21.69 8.80
C LEU A 126 0.35 21.85 10.32
N ARG A 127 0.30 23.10 10.83
CA ARG A 127 0.31 23.38 12.27
C ARG A 127 -0.92 22.81 12.96
N ARG A 128 -2.14 23.02 12.41
CA ARG A 128 -3.38 22.43 12.96
C ARG A 128 -3.34 20.90 12.93
N ARG A 129 -2.85 20.33 11.83
CA ARG A 129 -2.63 18.88 11.72
C ARG A 129 -1.71 18.36 12.81
N HIS A 130 -0.56 19.01 13.01
CA HIS A 130 0.39 18.62 14.05
C HIS A 130 -0.26 18.68 15.44
N GLN A 131 -0.97 19.77 15.76
CA GLN A 131 -1.67 19.92 17.06
C GLN A 131 -2.69 18.80 17.27
N ALA A 132 -3.48 18.45 16.25
CA ALA A 132 -4.48 17.39 16.36
C ALA A 132 -3.84 16.00 16.53
N LEU A 133 -2.78 15.70 15.79
CA LEU A 133 -2.11 14.39 15.85
C LEU A 133 -1.27 14.24 17.12
N SER A 134 -0.45 15.22 17.49
CA SER A 134 0.45 15.14 18.66
C SER A 134 -0.30 15.07 20.00
N ALA A 135 -1.60 15.37 20.00
CA ALA A 135 -2.46 15.22 21.17
C ALA A 135 -2.84 13.76 21.50
N VAL A 136 -2.54 12.81 20.61
CA VAL A 136 -2.86 11.38 20.80
C VAL A 136 -1.59 10.53 20.91
N PRO A 137 -1.61 9.45 21.71
CA PRO A 137 -0.41 8.64 22.00
C PRO A 137 0.32 8.10 20.76
N GLN A 138 -0.40 7.78 19.69
CA GLN A 138 0.18 7.24 18.46
C GLN A 138 1.14 8.20 17.76
N PHE A 139 0.97 9.52 17.95
CA PHE A 139 1.75 10.56 17.27
C PHE A 139 2.36 11.57 18.26
N ALA A 140 2.44 11.22 19.55
CA ALA A 140 2.97 12.12 20.59
C ALA A 140 4.44 12.52 20.36
N ASP A 141 5.19 11.70 19.60
CA ASP A 141 6.60 11.93 19.21
C ASP A 141 6.74 12.72 17.89
N MET A 142 5.64 13.17 17.28
CA MET A 142 5.70 13.97 16.05
C MET A 142 6.27 15.35 16.35
N ALA A 143 7.45 15.64 15.83
CA ALA A 143 8.10 16.94 15.95
C ALA A 143 7.55 17.92 14.91
N TRP A 144 7.57 19.22 15.25
CA TRP A 144 7.25 20.36 14.39
C TRP A 144 8.42 21.33 14.32
N SER A 145 8.68 21.89 13.13
CA SER A 145 9.55 23.05 12.99
C SER A 145 9.14 23.95 11.83
N SER A 146 9.34 25.26 12.02
CA SER A 146 9.38 26.28 10.97
C SER A 146 10.72 27.03 10.95
N ASP A 147 11.69 26.59 11.77
CA ASP A 147 13.04 27.13 11.78
C ASP A 147 13.86 26.59 10.60
N PRO A 148 14.38 27.42 9.70
CA PRO A 148 15.19 26.99 8.56
C PRO A 148 16.43 26.17 8.93
N GLN A 149 17.04 26.43 10.09
CA GLN A 149 18.21 25.66 10.54
C GLN A 149 17.80 24.24 10.92
N GLN A 150 16.71 24.09 11.66
CA GLN A 150 16.17 22.77 12.01
C GLN A 150 15.68 22.01 10.77
N LEU A 151 15.01 22.69 9.83
CA LEU A 151 14.58 22.08 8.58
C LEU A 151 15.78 21.60 7.75
N ARG A 152 16.88 22.36 7.72
CA ARG A 152 18.11 21.94 7.06
C ARG A 152 18.73 20.71 7.74
N ALA A 153 18.69 20.62 9.05
CA ALA A 153 19.16 19.43 9.77
C ALA A 153 18.32 18.18 9.45
N TRP A 154 17.01 18.35 9.27
CA TRP A 154 16.10 17.22 8.97
C TRP A 154 16.15 16.76 7.51
N MET A 155 16.32 17.69 6.57
CA MET A 155 16.25 17.43 5.12
C MET A 155 17.23 18.34 4.35
N PRO A 156 18.55 18.14 4.53
CA PRO A 156 19.57 19.05 3.99
C PRO A 156 19.42 19.25 2.47
N LEU A 157 19.22 18.19 1.70
CA LEU A 157 19.08 18.25 0.26
C LEU A 157 17.86 19.09 -0.19
N VAL A 158 16.74 19.02 0.53
CA VAL A 158 15.51 19.77 0.24
C VAL A 158 15.70 21.26 0.57
N MET A 159 16.55 21.59 1.54
CA MET A 159 16.78 22.96 2.00
C MET A 159 18.00 23.61 1.33
N GLU A 160 18.75 22.90 0.53
CA GLU A 160 19.89 23.45 -0.21
C GLU A 160 19.41 24.44 -1.27
N GLY A 161 19.96 25.68 -1.22
CA GLY A 161 19.58 26.77 -2.13
C GLY A 161 18.11 27.21 -2.07
N ARG A 162 17.37 26.79 -1.05
CA ARG A 162 15.95 27.17 -0.90
C ARG A 162 15.81 28.61 -0.49
N ALA A 163 14.99 29.36 -1.24
CA ALA A 163 14.58 30.72 -0.85
C ALA A 163 13.74 30.69 0.43
N LEU A 164 13.96 31.70 1.29
CA LEU A 164 13.25 31.88 2.56
C LEU A 164 12.30 33.09 2.52
N ASP A 165 11.82 33.41 1.32
CA ASP A 165 10.92 34.53 1.02
C ASP A 165 9.47 34.26 1.39
N GLN A 166 9.15 33.02 1.77
CA GLN A 166 7.84 32.60 2.22
C GLN A 166 7.94 31.66 3.43
N PRO A 167 6.89 31.55 4.26
CA PRO A 167 6.87 30.63 5.38
C PRO A 167 7.05 29.18 4.95
N LEU A 168 7.90 28.45 5.69
CA LEU A 168 8.17 27.02 5.51
C LEU A 168 7.84 26.28 6.82
N ALA A 169 7.36 25.06 6.74
CA ALA A 169 7.24 24.21 7.91
C ALA A 169 7.32 22.72 7.55
N ALA A 170 7.78 21.93 8.50
CA ALA A 170 7.72 20.48 8.43
C ALA A 170 7.28 19.86 9.75
N THR A 171 6.66 18.68 9.65
CA THR A 171 6.56 17.72 10.75
C THR A 171 7.52 16.56 10.50
N ARG A 172 8.06 15.96 11.56
CA ARG A 172 8.97 14.80 11.49
C ARG A 172 8.55 13.75 12.49
N VAL A 173 8.47 12.50 12.04
CA VAL A 173 8.39 11.31 12.88
C VAL A 173 9.65 10.48 12.64
N ALA A 174 10.48 10.36 13.66
CA ALA A 174 11.74 9.61 13.57
C ALA A 174 11.49 8.13 13.30
N ARG A 175 10.41 7.56 13.87
CA ARG A 175 9.99 6.17 13.73
C ARG A 175 9.36 5.84 12.35
N GLY A 176 9.69 6.59 11.32
CA GLY A 176 9.34 6.27 9.93
C GLY A 176 10.13 5.07 9.40
N THR A 177 9.61 4.42 8.36
CA THR A 177 10.24 3.24 7.78
C THR A 177 10.19 3.23 6.25
N ASP A 178 11.22 2.64 5.64
CA ASP A 178 11.20 2.16 4.26
C ASP A 178 10.99 0.65 4.26
N VAL A 179 10.02 0.16 3.48
CA VAL A 179 9.67 -1.27 3.40
C VAL A 179 9.85 -1.77 1.97
N ASN A 180 10.68 -2.78 1.78
CA ASN A 180 10.76 -3.55 0.56
C ASN A 180 9.73 -4.68 0.61
N PHE A 181 8.51 -4.40 0.13
CA PHE A 181 7.41 -5.37 0.13
C PHE A 181 7.71 -6.59 -0.76
N GLY A 182 8.59 -6.47 -1.74
CA GLY A 182 9.04 -7.59 -2.56
C GLY A 182 9.84 -8.60 -1.74
N ALA A 183 10.84 -8.13 -1.01
CA ALA A 183 11.66 -8.98 -0.14
C ALA A 183 10.84 -9.59 1.01
N LEU A 184 9.94 -8.80 1.61
CA LEU A 184 9.01 -9.30 2.63
C LEU A 184 8.10 -10.41 2.07
N THR A 185 7.53 -10.22 0.88
CA THR A 185 6.67 -11.20 0.23
C THR A 185 7.42 -12.52 -0.02
N GLN A 186 8.67 -12.45 -0.49
CA GLN A 186 9.51 -13.64 -0.71
C GLN A 186 9.74 -14.42 0.59
N GLN A 187 10.03 -13.72 1.69
CA GLN A 187 10.24 -14.35 3.00
C GLN A 187 8.94 -14.94 3.57
N LEU A 188 7.80 -14.23 3.46
CA LEU A 188 6.50 -14.72 3.92
C LEU A 188 6.03 -15.99 3.18
N LEU A 189 6.46 -16.17 1.93
CA LEU A 189 6.14 -17.35 1.11
C LEU A 189 7.15 -18.50 1.27
N ALA A 190 8.20 -18.31 2.06
CA ALA A 190 9.14 -19.39 2.31
C ALA A 190 8.43 -20.60 2.97
N GLY A 191 8.59 -21.77 2.37
CA GLY A 191 7.92 -23.00 2.84
C GLY A 191 6.43 -23.13 2.49
N ILE A 192 5.85 -22.18 1.75
CA ILE A 192 4.49 -22.28 1.19
C ILE A 192 4.54 -22.93 -0.19
N ASP A 193 3.54 -23.75 -0.54
CA ASP A 193 3.40 -24.29 -1.89
C ASP A 193 2.97 -23.17 -2.87
N VAL A 194 3.93 -22.66 -3.65
CA VAL A 194 3.71 -21.61 -4.64
C VAL A 194 3.93 -22.16 -6.04
N ARG A 195 2.85 -22.24 -6.81
CA ARG A 195 2.87 -22.67 -8.22
C ARG A 195 3.06 -21.46 -9.13
N ARG A 196 4.29 -21.26 -9.61
CA ARG A 196 4.67 -20.16 -10.51
C ARG A 196 4.42 -20.53 -11.96
N GLY A 197 4.24 -19.51 -12.83
CA GLY A 197 3.86 -19.71 -14.22
C GLY A 197 2.48 -20.34 -14.37
N CYS A 198 1.64 -20.26 -13.33
CA CYS A 198 0.33 -20.87 -13.24
C CYS A 198 -0.77 -19.81 -13.33
N GLU A 199 -1.24 -19.55 -14.55
CA GLU A 199 -2.28 -18.55 -14.80
C GLU A 199 -3.67 -19.16 -14.59
N VAL A 200 -4.49 -18.50 -13.77
CA VAL A 200 -5.89 -18.88 -13.56
C VAL A 200 -6.74 -18.35 -14.70
N ASN A 201 -7.46 -19.27 -15.36
CA ASN A 201 -8.29 -18.99 -16.53
C ASN A 201 -9.79 -19.00 -16.22
N GLY A 202 -10.21 -19.63 -15.13
CA GLY A 202 -11.61 -19.72 -14.75
C GLY A 202 -11.84 -20.26 -13.34
N LEU A 203 -13.02 -19.95 -12.80
CA LEU A 203 -13.48 -20.44 -11.51
C LEU A 203 -14.92 -20.95 -11.70
N THR A 204 -15.19 -22.14 -11.18
CA THR A 204 -16.51 -22.76 -11.23
C THR A 204 -16.92 -23.22 -9.83
N ARG A 205 -18.15 -22.89 -9.43
CA ARG A 205 -18.70 -23.33 -8.17
C ARG A 205 -18.90 -24.84 -8.16
N THR A 206 -18.56 -25.50 -7.05
CA THR A 206 -18.81 -26.91 -6.78
C THR A 206 -19.69 -27.08 -5.55
N ALA A 207 -20.08 -28.31 -5.23
CA ALA A 207 -20.87 -28.58 -4.03
C ALA A 207 -20.11 -28.26 -2.71
N THR A 208 -18.77 -28.31 -2.73
CA THR A 208 -17.93 -28.18 -1.54
C THR A 208 -16.99 -26.96 -1.58
N GLY A 209 -17.12 -26.10 -2.58
CA GLY A 209 -16.24 -24.94 -2.73
C GLY A 209 -16.10 -24.51 -4.18
N TRP A 210 -14.88 -24.46 -4.68
CA TRP A 210 -14.54 -23.95 -6.01
C TRP A 210 -13.59 -24.88 -6.73
N ARG A 211 -13.83 -25.08 -8.03
CA ARG A 211 -12.84 -25.59 -8.97
C ARG A 211 -12.21 -24.42 -9.71
N VAL A 212 -10.90 -24.34 -9.65
CA VAL A 212 -10.10 -23.30 -10.30
C VAL A 212 -9.32 -23.94 -11.43
N ILE A 213 -9.55 -23.46 -12.65
CA ILE A 213 -8.91 -23.93 -13.88
C ILE A 213 -7.71 -23.07 -14.15
N SER A 214 -6.54 -23.66 -14.30
CA SER A 214 -5.30 -22.93 -14.55
C SER A 214 -4.43 -23.60 -15.61
N SER A 215 -3.44 -22.85 -16.10
CA SER A 215 -2.42 -23.38 -17.04
C SER A 215 -1.53 -24.47 -16.42
N GLY A 216 -1.45 -24.54 -15.10
CA GLY A 216 -0.69 -25.55 -14.34
C GLY A 216 -1.52 -26.72 -13.85
N GLY A 217 -2.77 -26.88 -14.31
CA GLY A 217 -3.72 -27.91 -13.87
C GLY A 217 -4.90 -27.33 -13.10
N ASP A 218 -5.81 -28.21 -12.69
CA ASP A 218 -7.02 -27.82 -11.96
C ASP A 218 -6.85 -28.01 -10.45
N PHE A 219 -7.45 -27.12 -9.69
CA PHE A 219 -7.44 -27.14 -8.23
C PHE A 219 -8.88 -27.14 -7.70
N GLU A 220 -9.09 -27.81 -6.57
CA GLU A 220 -10.35 -27.73 -5.81
C GLU A 220 -10.06 -27.30 -4.37
N ALA A 221 -10.80 -26.27 -3.90
CA ALA A 221 -10.66 -25.76 -2.54
C ALA A 221 -12.00 -25.29 -1.98
N PRO A 222 -12.28 -25.50 -0.68
CA PRO A 222 -13.45 -24.94 -0.01
C PRO A 222 -13.36 -23.41 0.12
N PHE A 223 -12.17 -22.84 0.12
CA PHE A 223 -11.96 -21.40 0.20
C PHE A 223 -10.98 -20.92 -0.89
N VAL A 224 -11.33 -19.84 -1.60
CA VAL A 224 -10.51 -19.20 -2.61
C VAL A 224 -10.34 -17.71 -2.31
N PHE A 225 -9.11 -17.22 -2.36
CA PHE A 225 -8.79 -15.78 -2.27
C PHE A 225 -8.18 -15.25 -3.57
N LEU A 226 -8.76 -14.18 -4.11
CA LEU A 226 -8.27 -13.48 -5.28
C LEU A 226 -7.46 -12.25 -4.84
N GLY A 227 -6.14 -12.42 -4.69
CA GLY A 227 -5.17 -11.39 -4.31
C GLY A 227 -4.26 -10.98 -5.49
N ALA A 228 -4.78 -11.03 -6.73
CA ALA A 228 -4.03 -10.84 -7.96
C ALA A 228 -3.83 -9.35 -8.36
N GLY A 229 -3.94 -8.40 -7.41
CA GLY A 229 -3.82 -6.97 -7.69
C GLY A 229 -4.85 -6.53 -8.74
N GLY A 230 -4.44 -5.86 -9.80
CA GLY A 230 -5.33 -5.47 -10.89
C GLY A 230 -6.02 -6.64 -11.59
N GLY A 231 -5.45 -7.85 -11.54
CA GLY A 231 -6.05 -9.07 -12.06
C GLY A 231 -7.20 -9.63 -11.21
N SER A 232 -7.40 -9.14 -9.98
CA SER A 232 -8.48 -9.62 -9.11
C SER A 232 -9.87 -9.34 -9.67
N LEU A 233 -10.10 -8.16 -10.28
CA LEU A 233 -11.42 -7.80 -10.81
C LEU A 233 -11.87 -8.73 -11.96
N PRO A 234 -11.08 -8.99 -13.01
CA PRO A 234 -11.45 -9.95 -14.05
C PRO A 234 -11.75 -11.35 -13.52
N LEU A 235 -10.97 -11.84 -12.56
CA LEU A 235 -11.19 -13.15 -11.93
C LEU A 235 -12.47 -13.16 -11.08
N LEU A 236 -12.72 -12.09 -10.34
CA LEU A 236 -13.95 -11.93 -9.58
C LEU A 236 -15.18 -11.89 -10.51
N GLN A 237 -15.10 -11.20 -11.64
CA GLN A 237 -16.14 -11.20 -12.67
C GLN A 237 -16.34 -12.61 -13.27
N ALA A 238 -15.25 -13.34 -13.52
CA ALA A 238 -15.29 -14.71 -14.06
C ALA A 238 -15.89 -15.74 -13.08
N SER A 239 -15.82 -15.48 -11.76
CA SER A 239 -16.44 -16.35 -10.75
C SER A 239 -17.96 -16.38 -10.82
N GLY A 240 -18.59 -15.35 -11.41
CA GLY A 240 -20.04 -15.27 -11.58
C GLY A 240 -20.83 -14.93 -10.31
N ILE A 241 -20.18 -14.64 -9.18
CA ILE A 241 -20.89 -14.26 -7.95
C ILE A 241 -21.65 -12.94 -8.13
N PRO A 242 -22.86 -12.81 -7.56
CA PRO A 242 -23.67 -11.60 -7.71
C PRO A 242 -22.97 -10.33 -7.23
N GLU A 243 -22.17 -10.43 -6.17
CA GLU A 243 -21.44 -9.33 -5.54
C GLU A 243 -20.41 -8.68 -6.49
N ALA A 244 -19.95 -9.40 -7.51
CA ALA A 244 -19.01 -8.88 -8.52
C ALA A 244 -19.63 -7.82 -9.45
N ARG A 245 -20.95 -7.81 -9.61
CA ARG A 245 -21.66 -7.06 -10.67
C ARG A 245 -21.56 -5.55 -10.52
N GLN A 246 -21.36 -5.05 -9.30
CA GLN A 246 -21.33 -3.61 -8.99
C GLN A 246 -19.97 -2.95 -9.18
N TYR A 247 -18.95 -3.72 -9.59
CA TYR A 247 -17.57 -3.24 -9.66
C TYR A 247 -17.08 -3.00 -11.08
N GLY A 248 -16.39 -1.89 -11.26
CA GLY A 248 -15.61 -1.53 -12.44
C GLY A 248 -14.18 -1.12 -12.05
N ALA A 249 -13.39 -0.79 -13.05
CA ALA A 249 -11.98 -0.46 -12.91
C ALA A 249 -11.65 0.93 -13.43
N PHE A 250 -10.78 1.65 -12.71
CA PHE A 250 -10.15 2.89 -13.13
C PHE A 250 -8.62 2.72 -12.98
N PRO A 251 -7.94 2.23 -14.03
CA PRO A 251 -6.52 1.93 -13.94
C PRO A 251 -5.65 3.19 -14.05
N VAL A 252 -4.60 3.22 -13.22
CA VAL A 252 -3.63 4.33 -13.14
C VAL A 252 -2.23 3.75 -13.14
N SER A 253 -1.37 4.26 -14.05
CA SER A 253 0.06 3.96 -14.07
C SER A 253 0.82 4.86 -13.11
N GLY A 254 2.01 4.42 -12.70
CA GLY A 254 2.95 5.23 -11.94
C GLY A 254 4.31 5.32 -12.62
N GLN A 255 4.99 6.45 -12.41
CA GLN A 255 6.38 6.66 -12.83
C GLN A 255 7.13 7.40 -11.73
N TRP A 256 8.45 7.18 -11.66
CA TRP A 256 9.37 7.83 -10.74
C TRP A 256 10.50 8.52 -11.50
N LEU A 257 10.96 9.65 -10.99
CA LEU A 257 12.35 10.07 -11.22
C LEU A 257 13.22 9.38 -10.17
N VAL A 258 14.26 8.71 -10.61
CA VAL A 258 15.16 7.90 -9.77
C VAL A 258 16.55 8.47 -9.85
N CYS A 259 17.16 8.77 -8.70
CA CYS A 259 18.57 9.14 -8.58
C CYS A 259 19.35 7.98 -7.95
N ARG A 260 20.48 7.64 -8.58
CA ARG A 260 21.44 6.64 -8.10
C ARG A 260 22.83 7.23 -7.86
N ASN A 261 23.00 8.56 -7.96
CA ASN A 261 24.26 9.24 -7.66
C ASN A 261 24.55 9.13 -6.16
N PRO A 262 25.68 8.48 -5.74
CA PRO A 262 25.99 8.26 -4.33
C PRO A 262 26.14 9.56 -3.53
N ALA A 263 26.67 10.64 -4.15
CA ALA A 263 26.84 11.93 -3.49
C ALA A 263 25.49 12.56 -3.13
N VAL A 264 24.51 12.53 -4.05
CA VAL A 264 23.16 13.03 -3.83
C VAL A 264 22.43 12.17 -2.79
N ILE A 265 22.55 10.85 -2.89
CA ILE A 265 21.93 9.90 -1.95
C ILE A 265 22.47 10.09 -0.53
N ALA A 266 23.77 10.35 -0.37
CA ALA A 266 24.39 10.56 0.94
C ALA A 266 23.82 11.79 1.68
N ALA A 267 23.38 12.80 0.94
CA ALA A 267 22.81 14.04 1.49
C ALA A 267 21.32 13.92 1.89
N HIS A 268 20.67 12.75 1.73
CA HIS A 268 19.27 12.60 2.05
C HIS A 268 18.97 11.25 2.70
N ASN A 269 18.27 11.28 3.84
CA ASN A 269 17.83 10.07 4.54
C ASN A 269 16.45 10.28 5.17
N ALA A 270 15.44 10.51 4.32
CA ALA A 270 14.07 10.75 4.76
C ALA A 270 13.07 10.35 3.66
N LYS A 271 11.80 10.26 4.03
CA LYS A 271 10.66 10.33 3.13
C LYS A 271 9.99 11.68 3.36
N VAL A 272 10.05 12.58 2.36
CA VAL A 272 9.54 13.94 2.46
C VAL A 272 8.32 14.09 1.55
N TYR A 273 7.15 14.19 2.16
CA TYR A 273 5.87 14.32 1.47
C TYR A 273 5.43 15.78 1.44
N GLY A 274 5.09 16.26 0.25
CA GLY A 274 4.47 17.56 0.06
C GLY A 274 2.97 17.54 0.19
N LYS A 275 2.35 18.66 -0.17
CA LYS A 275 0.90 18.76 -0.34
C LYS A 275 0.58 18.70 -1.84
N ALA A 276 -0.46 17.96 -2.20
CA ALA A 276 -0.94 17.95 -3.57
C ALA A 276 -1.34 19.36 -4.00
N ALA A 277 -1.07 19.72 -5.26
CA ALA A 277 -1.57 20.98 -5.81
C ALA A 277 -3.11 21.02 -5.76
N VAL A 278 -3.67 22.22 -5.68
CA VAL A 278 -5.14 22.39 -5.70
C VAL A 278 -5.71 21.73 -6.95
N GLY A 279 -6.70 20.85 -6.79
CA GLY A 279 -7.30 20.10 -7.91
C GLY A 279 -6.53 18.84 -8.35
N ALA A 280 -5.32 18.58 -7.83
CA ALA A 280 -4.61 17.35 -8.12
C ALA A 280 -5.20 16.17 -7.29
N PRO A 281 -5.27 14.96 -7.88
CA PRO A 281 -5.81 13.81 -7.18
C PRO A 281 -4.90 13.37 -6.02
N PRO A 282 -5.45 12.80 -4.94
CA PRO A 282 -4.68 12.37 -3.76
C PRO A 282 -3.53 11.42 -4.06
N MET A 283 -3.59 10.71 -5.19
CA MET A 283 -2.55 9.76 -5.61
C MET A 283 -1.32 10.41 -6.23
N SER A 284 -1.36 11.71 -6.51
CA SER A 284 -0.27 12.49 -7.10
C SER A 284 0.38 13.45 -6.11
N VAL A 285 0.29 13.18 -4.82
CA VAL A 285 1.06 13.90 -3.80
C VAL A 285 2.54 13.74 -4.10
N PRO A 286 3.27 14.82 -4.40
CA PRO A 286 4.69 14.71 -4.69
C PRO A 286 5.47 14.39 -3.41
N HIS A 287 6.39 13.44 -3.50
CA HIS A 287 7.29 13.10 -2.39
C HIS A 287 8.67 12.68 -2.87
N LEU A 288 9.67 12.93 -2.05
CA LEU A 288 11.04 12.52 -2.23
C LEU A 288 11.39 11.46 -1.20
N ASP A 289 11.69 10.26 -1.67
CA ASP A 289 11.87 9.10 -0.82
C ASP A 289 13.30 8.55 -0.87
N THR A 290 13.91 8.35 0.28
CA THR A 290 14.98 7.38 0.43
C THR A 290 14.40 5.98 0.35
N ARG A 291 14.92 5.17 -0.56
CA ARG A 291 14.53 3.77 -0.78
C ARG A 291 15.72 2.83 -0.69
N TRP A 292 15.44 1.62 -0.17
CA TRP A 292 16.37 0.50 -0.23
C TRP A 292 15.83 -0.54 -1.22
N ILE A 293 16.51 -0.66 -2.37
CA ILE A 293 16.10 -1.51 -3.48
C ILE A 293 17.26 -2.46 -3.79
N GLU A 294 17.01 -3.77 -3.68
CA GLU A 294 18.06 -4.78 -3.89
C GLU A 294 19.33 -4.55 -3.08
N GLY A 295 19.17 -4.09 -1.82
CA GLY A 295 20.28 -3.80 -0.92
C GLY A 295 20.99 -2.47 -1.17
N GLN A 296 20.60 -1.71 -2.18
CA GLN A 296 21.19 -0.41 -2.52
C GLN A 296 20.25 0.75 -2.22
N ARG A 297 20.81 1.88 -1.81
CA ARG A 297 20.04 3.12 -1.63
C ARG A 297 19.81 3.81 -2.97
N ALA A 298 18.61 4.36 -3.13
CA ALA A 298 18.24 5.23 -4.22
C ALA A 298 17.32 6.34 -3.70
N LEU A 299 17.23 7.47 -4.41
CA LEU A 299 16.19 8.45 -4.18
C LEU A 299 15.15 8.34 -5.27
N LEU A 300 13.88 8.34 -4.89
CA LEU A 300 12.74 8.33 -5.79
C LEU A 300 11.92 9.60 -5.58
N PHE A 301 11.58 10.27 -6.68
CA PHE A 301 10.65 11.40 -6.64
C PHE A 301 9.44 11.16 -7.54
N GLY A 302 8.26 11.48 -7.04
CA GLY A 302 6.97 11.31 -7.70
C GLY A 302 5.86 11.02 -6.68
N PRO A 303 4.89 10.15 -7.00
CA PRO A 303 4.70 9.48 -8.29
C PRO A 303 4.11 10.41 -9.35
N TYR A 304 4.49 10.21 -10.60
CA TYR A 304 3.79 10.75 -11.75
C TYR A 304 2.70 9.76 -12.14
N ALA A 305 1.48 10.03 -11.69
CA ALA A 305 0.34 9.16 -11.94
C ALA A 305 -0.23 9.44 -13.33
N GLY A 306 -0.25 8.44 -14.20
CA GLY A 306 -0.72 8.59 -15.57
C GLY A 306 -1.91 7.69 -15.90
N PHE A 307 -2.66 8.04 -16.95
CA PHE A 307 -3.72 7.19 -17.48
C PHE A 307 -3.15 5.91 -18.06
N SER A 308 -3.82 4.79 -17.85
CA SER A 308 -3.49 3.50 -18.44
C SER A 308 -4.76 2.68 -18.68
N THR A 309 -4.71 1.76 -19.64
CA THR A 309 -5.75 0.75 -19.82
C THR A 309 -5.30 -0.63 -19.32
N ARG A 310 -4.02 -0.77 -18.95
CA ARG A 310 -3.48 -1.99 -18.34
C ARG A 310 -3.80 -2.06 -16.87
N PHE A 311 -4.16 -3.24 -16.39
CA PHE A 311 -4.41 -3.49 -14.96
C PHE A 311 -3.16 -3.91 -14.19
N LEU A 312 -2.21 -4.48 -14.87
CA LEU A 312 -0.91 -4.92 -14.36
C LEU A 312 0.20 -4.37 -15.26
N ARG A 313 1.40 -4.22 -14.73
CA ARG A 313 2.56 -3.76 -15.51
C ARG A 313 2.81 -4.69 -16.73
N GLN A 314 2.68 -5.99 -16.50
CA GLN A 314 2.75 -7.02 -17.54
C GLN A 314 1.37 -7.40 -18.10
N GLY A 315 0.37 -6.52 -17.94
CA GLY A 315 -0.97 -6.69 -18.48
C GLY A 315 -1.10 -6.25 -19.93
N SER A 316 -2.33 -6.35 -20.45
CA SER A 316 -2.72 -6.00 -21.82
C SER A 316 -3.36 -4.61 -21.87
N LEU A 317 -3.17 -3.89 -22.98
CA LEU A 317 -3.94 -2.67 -23.26
C LEU A 317 -5.45 -2.93 -23.37
N LEU A 318 -5.84 -4.19 -23.55
CA LEU A 318 -7.23 -4.62 -23.59
C LEU A 318 -7.81 -4.97 -22.22
N ASP A 319 -7.08 -4.83 -21.11
CA ASP A 319 -7.58 -5.20 -19.78
C ASP A 319 -8.82 -4.38 -19.41
N LEU A 320 -8.76 -3.04 -19.56
CA LEU A 320 -9.90 -2.17 -19.29
C LEU A 320 -11.10 -2.47 -20.20
N PRO A 321 -10.98 -2.49 -21.55
CA PRO A 321 -12.10 -2.86 -22.42
C PRO A 321 -12.70 -4.24 -22.09
N ARG A 322 -11.88 -5.25 -21.81
CA ARG A 322 -12.32 -6.60 -21.46
C ARG A 322 -13.01 -6.70 -20.09
N SER A 323 -12.82 -5.75 -19.20
CA SER A 323 -13.47 -5.70 -17.89
C SER A 323 -14.86 -5.06 -17.93
N LEU A 324 -15.22 -4.41 -19.05
CA LEU A 324 -16.54 -3.79 -19.21
C LEU A 324 -17.61 -4.87 -19.36
N ARG A 325 -18.68 -4.73 -18.60
CA ARG A 325 -19.86 -5.59 -18.58
C ARG A 325 -21.11 -4.71 -18.67
N PRO A 326 -22.25 -5.21 -19.12
CA PRO A 326 -23.49 -4.43 -19.13
C PRO A 326 -23.82 -3.82 -17.76
N THR A 327 -23.45 -4.50 -16.67
CA THR A 327 -23.72 -4.06 -15.29
C THR A 327 -22.81 -2.92 -14.80
N ASN A 328 -21.59 -2.77 -15.34
CA ASN A 328 -20.65 -1.74 -14.91
C ASN A 328 -20.34 -0.68 -15.98
N LEU A 329 -20.87 -0.82 -17.20
CA LEU A 329 -20.60 0.10 -18.30
C LEU A 329 -21.08 1.52 -17.97
N LEU A 330 -22.35 1.66 -17.60
CA LEU A 330 -22.92 2.97 -17.25
C LEU A 330 -22.21 3.60 -16.04
N PRO A 331 -22.00 2.90 -14.89
CA PRO A 331 -21.17 3.41 -13.81
C PRO A 331 -19.76 3.86 -14.22
N THR A 332 -19.11 3.11 -15.11
CA THR A 332 -17.76 3.48 -15.59
C THR A 332 -17.78 4.77 -16.43
N LEU A 333 -18.77 4.92 -17.31
CA LEU A 333 -18.95 6.15 -18.11
C LEU A 333 -19.28 7.36 -17.21
N GLN A 334 -20.15 7.19 -16.21
CA GLN A 334 -20.47 8.22 -15.23
C GLN A 334 -19.21 8.71 -14.49
N VAL A 335 -18.41 7.80 -13.96
CA VAL A 335 -17.15 8.15 -13.29
C VAL A 335 -16.20 8.88 -14.25
N GLY A 336 -16.09 8.43 -15.50
CA GLY A 336 -15.25 9.09 -16.52
C GLY A 336 -15.68 10.52 -16.81
N THR A 337 -16.98 10.80 -16.92
CA THR A 337 -17.52 12.13 -17.18
C THR A 337 -17.47 13.03 -15.94
N GLU A 338 -17.84 12.52 -14.77
CA GLU A 338 -17.83 13.28 -13.51
C GLU A 338 -16.41 13.60 -13.01
N ASN A 339 -15.42 12.79 -13.41
CA ASN A 339 -14.01 12.99 -13.08
C ASN A 339 -13.19 13.36 -14.33
N PHE A 340 -13.78 14.09 -15.28
CA PHE A 340 -13.12 14.44 -16.53
C PHE A 340 -11.81 15.20 -16.30
N ASP A 341 -11.77 16.12 -15.32
CA ASP A 341 -10.55 16.84 -14.96
C ASP A 341 -9.45 15.89 -14.45
N LEU A 342 -9.80 14.86 -13.68
CA LEU A 342 -8.88 13.81 -13.27
C LEU A 342 -8.34 13.03 -14.49
N VAL A 343 -9.22 12.63 -15.41
CA VAL A 343 -8.80 11.91 -16.63
C VAL A 343 -7.86 12.79 -17.46
N ARG A 344 -8.21 14.06 -17.67
CA ARG A 344 -7.37 15.03 -18.39
C ARG A 344 -6.02 15.22 -17.70
N TYR A 345 -6.00 15.34 -16.38
CA TYR A 345 -4.77 15.41 -15.60
C TYR A 345 -3.89 14.17 -15.82
N LEU A 346 -4.46 12.97 -15.70
CA LEU A 346 -3.70 11.70 -15.85
C LEU A 346 -3.16 11.54 -17.28
N VAL A 347 -3.91 11.94 -18.30
CA VAL A 347 -3.43 11.95 -19.70
C VAL A 347 -2.28 12.96 -19.84
N GLY A 348 -2.43 14.16 -19.28
CA GLY A 348 -1.36 15.18 -19.28
C GLY A 348 -0.07 14.68 -18.61
N GLN A 349 -0.19 13.91 -17.53
CA GLN A 349 0.99 13.33 -16.84
C GLN A 349 1.75 12.32 -17.71
N VAL A 350 1.06 11.53 -18.53
CA VAL A 350 1.70 10.59 -19.47
C VAL A 350 2.49 11.36 -20.55
N LEU A 351 1.96 12.50 -20.98
CA LEU A 351 2.54 13.32 -22.05
C LEU A 351 3.65 14.28 -21.58
N GLN A 352 3.91 14.37 -20.27
CA GLN A 352 4.97 15.24 -19.75
C GLN A 352 6.34 14.88 -20.31
N SER A 353 7.10 15.91 -20.67
CA SER A 353 8.51 15.78 -21.00
C SER A 353 9.37 15.53 -19.76
N GLN A 354 10.60 15.09 -19.95
CA GLN A 354 11.57 14.94 -18.85
C GLN A 354 11.79 16.28 -18.13
N GLU A 355 11.89 17.39 -18.88
CA GLU A 355 12.11 18.72 -18.32
C GLU A 355 10.92 19.19 -17.46
N GLN A 356 9.68 18.90 -17.85
CA GLN A 356 8.50 19.20 -17.04
C GLN A 356 8.49 18.43 -15.71
N ARG A 357 8.93 17.16 -15.72
CA ARG A 357 9.08 16.37 -14.48
C ARG A 357 10.18 16.91 -13.59
N LEU A 358 11.33 17.30 -14.18
CA LEU A 358 12.43 17.95 -13.46
C LEU A 358 12.00 19.30 -12.87
N ALA A 359 11.16 20.06 -13.55
CA ALA A 359 10.60 21.32 -13.03
C ALA A 359 9.76 21.08 -11.75
N SER A 360 8.99 19.98 -11.69
CA SER A 360 8.28 19.58 -10.47
C SER A 360 9.24 19.20 -9.36
N LEU A 361 10.31 18.48 -9.68
CA LEU A 361 11.34 18.10 -8.70
C LEU A 361 12.10 19.32 -8.18
N ARG A 362 12.36 20.34 -8.99
CA ARG A 362 13.02 21.60 -8.56
C ARG A 362 12.24 22.34 -7.48
N GLN A 363 10.93 22.12 -7.35
CA GLN A 363 10.16 22.64 -6.21
C GLN A 363 10.58 22.01 -4.88
N PHE A 364 11.08 20.76 -4.91
CA PHE A 364 11.62 20.05 -3.74
C PHE A 364 13.14 20.23 -3.61
N LEU A 365 13.87 20.20 -4.72
CA LEU A 365 15.33 20.29 -4.79
C LEU A 365 15.72 21.48 -5.68
N PRO A 366 15.84 22.70 -5.12
CA PRO A 366 16.18 23.89 -5.90
C PRO A 366 17.52 23.80 -6.64
N GLN A 367 18.52 23.13 -6.03
CA GLN A 367 19.88 22.92 -6.56
C GLN A 367 20.05 21.54 -7.26
N LEU A 368 19.04 21.15 -8.03
CA LEU A 368 19.02 19.85 -8.70
C LEU A 368 19.88 19.85 -9.98
N ASP A 369 20.74 18.84 -10.13
CA ASP A 369 21.29 18.47 -11.45
C ASP A 369 20.34 17.43 -12.11
N GLY A 370 19.74 17.80 -13.23
CA GLY A 370 18.80 16.94 -13.95
C GLY A 370 19.43 15.67 -14.53
N ALA A 371 20.76 15.66 -14.76
CA ALA A 371 21.49 14.52 -15.28
C ALA A 371 21.49 13.30 -14.31
N ASP A 372 21.35 13.56 -13.01
CA ASP A 372 21.32 12.51 -11.97
C ASP A 372 19.98 11.75 -11.92
N TRP A 373 18.94 12.23 -12.61
CA TRP A 373 17.58 11.75 -12.47
C TRP A 373 17.04 11.09 -13.74
N GLN A 374 16.72 9.82 -13.63
CA GLN A 374 16.22 9.01 -14.73
C GLN A 374 14.75 8.60 -14.51
N LEU A 375 13.96 8.64 -15.57
CA LEU A 375 12.58 8.18 -15.52
C LEU A 375 12.52 6.65 -15.43
N ALA A 376 11.76 6.14 -14.45
CA ALA A 376 11.49 4.73 -14.28
C ALA A 376 9.97 4.47 -14.23
N VAL A 377 9.54 3.38 -14.87
CA VAL A 377 8.15 2.93 -14.81
C VAL A 377 7.93 2.19 -13.50
N ALA A 378 6.93 2.62 -12.74
CA ALA A 378 6.46 1.96 -11.51
C ALA A 378 5.36 0.91 -11.79
N GLY A 379 4.68 0.48 -10.75
CA GLY A 379 3.54 -0.44 -10.88
C GLY A 379 2.28 0.21 -11.43
N GLN A 380 1.31 -0.65 -11.74
CA GLN A 380 -0.05 -0.26 -12.08
C GLN A 380 -0.93 -0.29 -10.82
N ARG A 381 -1.91 0.60 -10.78
CA ARG A 381 -2.96 0.63 -9.74
C ARG A 381 -4.31 0.58 -10.42
N VAL A 382 -5.20 -0.23 -9.92
CA VAL A 382 -6.60 -0.25 -10.37
C VAL A 382 -7.45 0.29 -9.24
N GLN A 383 -7.92 1.53 -9.39
CA GLN A 383 -8.91 2.09 -8.48
C GLN A 383 -10.27 1.48 -8.78
N ILE A 384 -11.11 1.41 -7.79
CA ILE A 384 -12.41 0.75 -7.89
C ILE A 384 -13.46 1.76 -8.33
N ILE A 385 -14.25 1.39 -9.31
CA ILE A 385 -15.53 2.00 -9.57
C ILE A 385 -16.59 1.12 -8.92
N LYS A 386 -17.36 1.66 -7.97
CA LYS A 386 -18.44 0.96 -7.28
C LYS A 386 -19.76 1.61 -7.59
N GLN A 387 -20.79 0.82 -7.87
CA GLN A 387 -22.14 1.32 -7.98
C GLN A 387 -22.75 1.52 -6.58
N VAL A 388 -23.11 2.75 -6.26
CA VAL A 388 -23.76 3.15 -5.00
C VAL A 388 -25.07 3.86 -5.36
N ASN A 389 -26.20 3.37 -4.89
CA ASN A 389 -27.53 3.93 -5.19
C ASN A 389 -27.79 4.15 -6.69
N GLY A 390 -27.38 3.18 -7.53
CA GLY A 390 -27.54 3.24 -8.97
C GLY A 390 -26.51 4.13 -9.73
N ARG A 391 -25.60 4.77 -9.03
CA ARG A 391 -24.60 5.72 -9.58
C ARG A 391 -23.19 5.18 -9.43
N GLY A 392 -22.33 5.38 -10.43
CA GLY A 392 -20.91 5.03 -10.37
C GLY A 392 -20.14 6.00 -9.46
N CYS A 393 -19.39 5.46 -8.51
CA CYS A 393 -18.53 6.23 -7.60
C CYS A 393 -17.11 5.71 -7.66
N LEU A 394 -16.13 6.61 -7.81
CA LEU A 394 -14.71 6.27 -7.70
C LEU A 394 -14.34 6.09 -6.24
N GLN A 395 -13.93 4.87 -5.87
CA GLN A 395 -13.52 4.53 -4.51
C GLN A 395 -11.99 4.61 -4.38
N MET A 396 -11.52 5.27 -3.32
CA MET A 396 -10.11 5.31 -2.98
C MET A 396 -9.80 4.32 -1.86
N GLY A 397 -8.71 3.58 -1.98
CA GLY A 397 -8.30 2.57 -1.01
C GLY A 397 -8.53 1.14 -1.50
N THR A 398 -8.67 0.23 -0.56
CA THR A 398 -8.92 -1.20 -0.80
C THR A 398 -10.36 -1.57 -0.42
N GLU A 399 -10.91 -2.55 -1.12
CA GLU A 399 -12.22 -3.13 -0.80
C GLU A 399 -12.16 -4.65 -0.83
N LEU A 400 -12.62 -5.26 0.24
CA LEU A 400 -12.75 -6.70 0.37
C LEU A 400 -14.16 -7.12 -0.06
N VAL A 401 -14.24 -7.86 -1.16
CA VAL A 401 -15.49 -8.44 -1.70
C VAL A 401 -15.51 -9.92 -1.40
N SER A 402 -16.61 -10.44 -0.88
CA SER A 402 -16.77 -11.88 -0.65
C SER A 402 -18.12 -12.39 -1.18
N SER A 403 -18.16 -13.65 -1.59
CA SER A 403 -19.42 -14.35 -1.86
C SER A 403 -20.28 -14.44 -0.59
N ALA A 404 -21.59 -14.54 -0.76
CA ALA A 404 -22.55 -14.62 0.35
C ALA A 404 -22.26 -15.75 1.34
N ASP A 405 -21.70 -16.86 0.86
CA ASP A 405 -21.32 -18.02 1.67
C ASP A 405 -19.85 -17.95 2.17
N ALA A 406 -19.17 -16.85 1.93
CA ALA A 406 -17.81 -16.59 2.36
C ALA A 406 -16.73 -17.56 1.83
N SER A 407 -17.04 -18.39 0.84
CA SER A 407 -16.11 -19.37 0.25
C SER A 407 -15.18 -18.78 -0.81
N LEU A 408 -15.47 -17.57 -1.31
CA LEU A 408 -14.62 -16.81 -2.21
C LEU A 408 -14.50 -15.38 -1.70
N ALA A 409 -13.28 -14.87 -1.68
CA ALA A 409 -13.03 -13.46 -1.41
C ALA A 409 -12.05 -12.88 -2.44
N ALA A 410 -12.21 -11.60 -2.73
CA ALA A 410 -11.31 -10.84 -3.59
C ALA A 410 -10.91 -9.52 -2.92
N LEU A 411 -9.65 -9.12 -3.05
CA LEU A 411 -9.22 -7.79 -2.70
C LEU A 411 -9.11 -6.94 -3.96
N LEU A 412 -9.85 -5.83 -3.98
CA LEU A 412 -9.84 -4.84 -5.05
C LEU A 412 -9.22 -3.53 -4.56
N GLY A 413 -8.76 -2.67 -5.49
CA GLY A 413 -8.26 -1.33 -5.20
C GLY A 413 -6.77 -1.27 -4.91
N ALA A 414 -6.35 -0.15 -4.30
CA ALA A 414 -4.94 0.18 -4.09
C ALA A 414 -4.74 0.92 -2.75
N SER A 415 -3.51 1.21 -2.41
CA SER A 415 -2.97 1.92 -1.26
C SER A 415 -3.97 2.48 -0.20
N PRO A 416 -3.66 2.31 1.10
CA PRO A 416 -2.36 1.97 1.70
C PRO A 416 -2.04 0.46 1.81
N GLY A 417 -2.75 -0.37 1.10
CA GLY A 417 -2.83 -1.82 1.18
C GLY A 417 -1.60 -2.59 1.68
N ALA A 418 -0.41 -2.40 1.09
CA ALA A 418 0.76 -3.22 1.45
C ALA A 418 1.19 -3.05 2.92
N SER A 419 1.20 -1.82 3.45
CA SER A 419 1.56 -1.55 4.86
C SER A 419 0.53 -2.11 5.83
N THR A 420 -0.74 -2.14 5.43
CA THR A 420 -1.87 -2.60 6.24
C THR A 420 -2.31 -4.01 5.87
N ALA A 421 -1.44 -4.78 5.20
CA ALA A 421 -1.81 -6.11 4.69
C ALA A 421 -2.24 -7.07 5.80
N VAL A 422 -1.60 -7.01 6.97
CA VAL A 422 -1.95 -7.87 8.10
C VAL A 422 -3.36 -7.57 8.58
N ASP A 423 -3.69 -6.31 8.84
CA ASP A 423 -5.03 -5.90 9.26
C ASP A 423 -6.09 -6.29 8.22
N THR A 424 -5.83 -6.03 6.94
CA THR A 424 -6.73 -6.40 5.84
C THR A 424 -6.98 -7.91 5.79
N MET A 425 -5.95 -8.73 5.98
CA MET A 425 -6.09 -10.20 5.98
C MET A 425 -6.75 -10.71 7.25
N LEU A 426 -6.58 -10.06 8.40
CA LEU A 426 -7.33 -10.37 9.62
C LEU A 426 -8.83 -10.06 9.45
N GLN A 427 -9.19 -8.94 8.82
CA GLN A 427 -10.58 -8.63 8.46
C GLN A 427 -11.16 -9.66 7.48
N LEU A 428 -10.35 -10.15 6.53
CA LEU A 428 -10.75 -11.25 5.64
C LEU A 428 -11.03 -12.53 6.43
N LEU A 429 -10.14 -12.92 7.35
CA LEU A 429 -10.34 -14.10 8.19
C LEU A 429 -11.59 -13.96 9.06
N GLN A 430 -11.84 -12.79 9.63
CA GLN A 430 -13.05 -12.50 10.40
C GLN A 430 -14.32 -12.64 9.55
N ARG A 431 -14.26 -12.23 8.29
CA ARG A 431 -15.41 -12.29 7.37
C ARG A 431 -15.64 -13.68 6.79
N CYS A 432 -14.56 -14.39 6.41
CA CYS A 432 -14.67 -15.64 5.66
C CYS A 432 -14.49 -16.89 6.50
N LEU A 433 -13.77 -16.82 7.62
CA LEU A 433 -13.49 -17.95 8.52
C LEU A 433 -13.83 -17.62 9.98
N PRO A 434 -15.01 -17.02 10.28
CA PRO A 434 -15.32 -16.50 11.63
C PRO A 434 -15.29 -17.58 12.70
N GLN A 435 -15.73 -18.80 12.40
CA GLN A 435 -15.76 -19.91 13.34
C GLN A 435 -14.34 -20.37 13.69
N ARG A 436 -13.43 -20.48 12.71
CA ARG A 436 -12.02 -20.79 12.95
C ARG A 436 -11.35 -19.68 13.74
N LEU A 437 -11.58 -18.43 13.35
CA LEU A 437 -10.99 -17.26 14.03
C LEU A 437 -11.43 -17.18 15.50
N ALA A 438 -12.68 -17.53 15.81
CA ALA A 438 -13.21 -17.55 17.17
C ALA A 438 -12.73 -18.75 18.00
N SER A 439 -12.05 -19.73 17.41
CA SER A 439 -11.56 -20.89 18.16
C SER A 439 -10.51 -20.49 19.20
N PRO A 440 -10.49 -21.14 20.39
CA PRO A 440 -9.51 -20.82 21.45
C PRO A 440 -8.05 -20.94 20.99
N GLU A 441 -7.78 -21.89 20.11
CA GLU A 441 -6.45 -22.11 19.57
C GLU A 441 -5.97 -20.95 18.68
N TRP A 442 -6.80 -20.54 17.68
CA TRP A 442 -6.48 -19.42 16.81
C TRP A 442 -6.38 -18.11 17.58
N GLN A 443 -7.27 -17.88 18.55
CA GLN A 443 -7.22 -16.69 19.41
C GLN A 443 -5.95 -16.63 20.24
N ARG A 444 -5.49 -17.76 20.81
CA ARG A 444 -4.24 -17.83 21.55
C ARG A 444 -3.04 -17.52 20.65
N ARG A 445 -2.97 -18.13 19.46
CA ARG A 445 -1.89 -17.91 18.50
C ARG A 445 -1.87 -16.46 17.97
N LEU A 446 -3.03 -15.88 17.68
CA LEU A 446 -3.13 -14.48 17.27
C LEU A 446 -2.58 -13.52 18.32
N ARG A 447 -2.93 -13.70 19.59
CA ARG A 447 -2.41 -12.86 20.68
C ARG A 447 -0.90 -13.01 20.87
N GLN A 448 -0.33 -14.16 20.55
CA GLN A 448 1.13 -14.36 20.56
C GLN A 448 1.80 -13.62 19.38
N LEU A 449 1.21 -13.67 18.19
CA LEU A 449 1.73 -13.06 16.98
C LEU A 449 1.49 -11.54 16.95
N ILE A 450 0.31 -11.11 17.41
CA ILE A 450 -0.16 -9.73 17.32
C ILE A 450 -0.84 -9.35 18.64
N PRO A 451 -0.07 -9.02 19.68
CA PRO A 451 -0.61 -8.71 21.01
C PRO A 451 -1.65 -7.58 21.04
N ALA A 452 -1.59 -6.64 20.09
CA ALA A 452 -2.55 -5.53 19.97
C ALA A 452 -3.84 -5.91 19.21
N TRP A 453 -3.99 -7.15 18.75
CA TRP A 453 -5.21 -7.57 18.04
C TRP A 453 -6.44 -7.46 18.93
N GLY A 454 -7.41 -6.64 18.50
CA GLY A 454 -8.63 -6.35 19.24
C GLY A 454 -8.50 -5.31 20.36
N GLU A 455 -7.32 -4.71 20.53
CA GLU A 455 -7.07 -3.67 21.55
C GLU A 455 -7.18 -2.27 20.93
N GLU A 456 -7.62 -1.30 21.73
CA GLU A 456 -7.58 0.12 21.36
C GLU A 456 -6.19 0.69 21.71
N LEU A 457 -5.39 1.03 20.70
CA LEU A 457 -4.00 1.47 20.87
C LEU A 457 -3.86 2.76 21.70
N ALA A 458 -4.87 3.65 21.62
CA ALA A 458 -4.86 4.91 22.36
C ALA A 458 -5.20 4.76 23.86
N ALA A 459 -5.80 3.63 24.26
CA ALA A 459 -6.30 3.45 25.60
C ALA A 459 -5.20 3.35 26.68
N ASP A 460 -4.00 2.85 26.28
CA ASP A 460 -2.87 2.64 27.20
C ASP A 460 -1.55 3.06 26.52
N PRO A 461 -1.09 4.32 26.73
CA PRO A 461 0.17 4.80 26.14
C PRO A 461 1.40 3.99 26.55
N ALA A 462 1.45 3.48 27.77
CA ALA A 462 2.59 2.70 28.25
C ALA A 462 2.65 1.33 27.54
N ARG A 463 1.50 0.70 27.34
CA ARG A 463 1.40 -0.55 26.59
C ARG A 463 1.76 -0.37 25.12
N LEU A 464 1.29 0.72 24.50
CA LEU A 464 1.67 1.07 23.13
C LEU A 464 3.19 1.25 23.00
N ALA A 465 3.82 1.97 23.93
CA ALA A 465 5.26 2.17 23.96
C ALA A 465 6.01 0.83 24.09
N ALA A 466 5.55 -0.07 24.95
CA ALA A 466 6.15 -1.40 25.12
C ALA A 466 6.02 -2.26 23.85
N TRP A 467 4.88 -2.24 23.17
CA TRP A 467 4.71 -2.96 21.91
C TRP A 467 5.63 -2.40 20.81
N ARG A 468 5.73 -1.07 20.70
CA ARG A 468 6.63 -0.40 19.76
C ARG A 468 8.09 -0.77 20.02
N GLN A 469 8.53 -0.68 21.26
CA GLN A 469 9.90 -1.05 21.66
C GLN A 469 10.22 -2.50 21.28
N ARG A 470 9.32 -3.44 21.55
CA ARG A 470 9.49 -4.85 21.18
C ARG A 470 9.59 -5.04 19.66
N SER A 471 8.72 -4.39 18.89
CA SER A 471 8.74 -4.48 17.43
C SER A 471 10.00 -3.85 16.84
N ASP A 472 10.38 -2.67 17.32
CA ASP A 472 11.57 -1.95 16.85
C ASP A 472 12.85 -2.75 17.16
N GLN A 473 12.95 -3.34 18.34
CA GLN A 473 14.08 -4.18 18.69
C GLN A 473 14.18 -5.43 17.79
N ALA A 474 13.08 -6.14 17.57
CA ALA A 474 13.07 -7.35 16.75
C ALA A 474 13.35 -7.06 15.27
N LEU A 475 12.86 -5.93 14.77
CA LEU A 475 13.02 -5.51 13.37
C LEU A 475 14.30 -4.70 13.12
N GLY A 476 15.11 -4.44 14.14
CA GLY A 476 16.33 -3.63 14.02
C GLY A 476 16.07 -2.15 13.69
N LEU A 477 14.91 -1.61 14.11
CA LEU A 477 14.50 -0.24 13.85
C LEU A 477 15.06 0.69 14.94
N HIS A 478 16.37 0.96 14.90
CA HIS A 478 17.00 1.94 15.76
C HIS A 478 16.82 3.33 15.13
N HIS A 479 15.97 4.15 15.74
CA HIS A 479 15.68 5.51 15.26
C HIS A 479 16.65 6.51 15.91
N ALA A 480 17.33 7.31 15.07
CA ALA A 480 18.23 8.38 15.49
C ALA A 480 17.47 9.69 15.74
#